data_7df6be959916ea172072c535dcf87557
#
_entry.id   7df6be959916ea172072c535dcf87557
#
_cell.length_a   1.000
_cell.length_b   1.000
_cell.length_c   1.000
_cell.angle_alpha   90.00
_cell.angle_beta   90.00
_cell.angle_gamma   90.00
#
_symmetry.space_group_name_H-M   'P 1'
#
loop_
_entity.id
_entity.type
_entity.pdbx_description
1 polymer ?
#
loop_
_entity_poly.entity_id
_entity_poly.type
_entity_poly.pdbx_seq_one_letter_code
_entity_poly.pdbx_strand_id
1 'polypeptide(L)'
;MTVAVCLQAPTIFERRVIADATAVPIGTIMKLEDANTVVVSAASADPFGGIAWEEHTASEGITEMTVAMNGRWQIVTTAAAIPVGNSVSIGGADTCRLSTEADTIVGTRFGKCLNEIGGGGGTAIVEVGQLI
;
A
#
# COMPACT_ATOMS: atom_id res chain seq x y z
N MET A 1 11.83 -6.31 -7.27
CA MET A 1 10.82 -6.09 -6.21
C MET A 1 9.44 -6.27 -6.80
N THR A 2 8.56 -6.96 -6.11
CA THR A 2 7.21 -7.26 -6.60
C THR A 2 6.25 -6.18 -6.09
N VAL A 3 5.74 -5.38 -7.01
CA VAL A 3 4.75 -4.36 -6.68
C VAL A 3 3.35 -4.96 -6.64
N ALA A 4 2.38 -4.20 -6.14
CA ALA A 4 0.99 -4.63 -6.12
C ALA A 4 0.42 -4.71 -7.53
N VAL A 5 -0.48 -5.66 -7.74
CA VAL A 5 -1.16 -5.86 -9.02
C VAL A 5 -2.65 -5.57 -8.86
N CYS A 6 -3.18 -4.69 -9.68
CA CYS A 6 -4.59 -4.30 -9.62
C CYS A 6 -5.48 -5.43 -10.15
N LEU A 7 -6.43 -5.87 -9.34
CA LEU A 7 -7.42 -6.88 -9.71
C LEU A 7 -8.78 -6.26 -10.01
N GLN A 8 -9.13 -5.19 -9.33
CA GLN A 8 -10.35 -4.45 -9.58
C GLN A 8 -10.02 -2.96 -9.52
N ALA A 9 -10.40 -2.23 -10.55
CA ALA A 9 -10.02 -0.84 -10.73
C ALA A 9 -10.48 0.03 -9.57
N PRO A 10 -9.60 0.93 -9.11
CA PRO A 10 -9.98 1.90 -8.09
C PRO A 10 -10.94 2.94 -8.63
N THR A 11 -11.67 3.58 -7.72
CA THR A 11 -12.59 4.67 -8.03
C THR A 11 -12.21 5.96 -7.30
N ILE A 12 -11.28 5.89 -6.35
CA ILE A 12 -10.84 7.03 -5.57
C ILE A 12 -9.35 7.23 -5.81
N PHE A 13 -8.99 8.42 -6.29
CA PHE A 13 -7.62 8.79 -6.61
C PHE A 13 -7.25 10.08 -5.90
N GLU A 14 -5.97 10.22 -5.56
CA GLU A 14 -5.44 11.44 -4.97
C GLU A 14 -4.18 11.86 -5.71
N ARG A 15 -3.97 13.17 -5.82
CA ARG A 15 -2.69 13.71 -6.27
C ARG A 15 -1.82 13.94 -5.05
N ARG A 16 -0.62 13.40 -5.09
CA ARG A 16 0.33 13.50 -3.97
C ARG A 16 1.61 14.16 -4.44
N VAL A 17 2.25 14.89 -3.54
CA VAL A 17 3.57 15.46 -3.79
C VAL A 17 4.62 14.37 -3.62
N ILE A 18 5.58 14.33 -4.54
CA ILE A 18 6.68 13.37 -4.52
C ILE A 18 7.97 14.07 -4.93
N ALA A 19 9.10 13.63 -4.36
CA ALA A 19 10.40 14.18 -4.74
C ALA A 19 10.74 13.80 -6.19
N ASP A 20 11.22 14.77 -6.97
CA ASP A 20 11.57 14.57 -8.36
C ASP A 20 12.57 13.43 -8.58
N ALA A 21 13.50 13.24 -7.66
CA ALA A 21 14.55 12.23 -7.78
C ALA A 21 14.08 10.79 -7.53
N THR A 22 12.80 10.58 -7.20
CA THR A 22 12.29 9.26 -6.82
C THR A 22 11.64 8.55 -8.01
N ALA A 23 12.13 7.37 -8.37
CA ALA A 23 11.51 6.52 -9.39
C ALA A 23 10.48 5.61 -8.71
N VAL A 24 9.24 5.59 -9.22
CA VAL A 24 8.14 4.81 -8.65
C VAL A 24 7.42 4.05 -9.76
N PRO A 25 7.53 2.72 -9.81
CA PRO A 25 6.72 1.91 -10.72
C PRO A 25 5.24 1.91 -10.33
N ILE A 26 4.35 1.68 -11.30
CA ILE A 26 2.92 1.49 -11.03
C ILE A 26 2.77 0.29 -10.09
N GLY A 27 1.92 0.44 -9.08
CA GLY A 27 1.68 -0.61 -8.09
C GLY A 27 2.52 -0.51 -6.83
N THR A 28 3.44 0.46 -6.76
CA THR A 28 4.24 0.68 -5.55
C THR A 28 3.36 1.19 -4.43
N ILE A 29 3.50 0.57 -3.25
CA ILE A 29 2.79 1.03 -2.06
C ILE A 29 3.54 2.23 -1.48
N MET A 30 2.83 3.34 -1.32
CA MET A 30 3.41 4.59 -0.85
C MET A 30 3.01 4.85 0.59
N LYS A 31 3.88 5.51 1.34
CA LYS A 31 3.56 5.99 2.69
C LYS A 31 3.43 7.51 2.68
N LEU A 32 2.60 8.03 3.58
CA LEU A 32 2.53 9.45 3.84
C LEU A 32 3.72 9.85 4.70
N GLU A 33 4.53 10.78 4.20
CA GLU A 33 5.64 11.33 4.97
C GLU A 33 5.23 12.64 5.62
N ASP A 34 4.33 13.36 4.97
CA ASP A 34 3.85 14.66 5.38
C ASP A 34 2.40 14.80 4.90
N ALA A 35 1.78 15.95 5.12
CA ALA A 35 0.35 16.16 4.89
C ALA A 35 -0.17 15.69 3.52
N ASN A 36 0.60 15.86 2.47
CA ASN A 36 0.24 15.38 1.13
C ASN A 36 1.43 14.84 0.38
N THR A 37 2.53 14.58 1.06
CA THR A 37 3.78 14.11 0.47
C THR A 37 3.90 12.61 0.69
N VAL A 38 4.25 11.88 -0.37
CA VAL A 38 4.45 10.44 -0.30
C VAL A 38 5.88 10.07 -0.66
N VAL A 39 6.33 8.96 -0.07
CA VAL A 39 7.56 8.27 -0.45
C VAL A 39 7.24 6.78 -0.53
N VAL A 40 8.13 6.00 -1.10
CA VAL A 40 7.97 4.55 -1.17
C VAL A 40 7.91 4.00 0.26
N SER A 41 6.98 3.08 0.53
CA SER A 41 6.88 2.44 1.83
C SER A 41 8.17 1.67 2.13
N ALA A 42 8.58 1.66 3.38
CA ALA A 42 9.87 1.07 3.76
C ALA A 42 9.80 0.28 5.06
N ALA A 43 8.99 0.68 6.03
CA ALA A 43 8.97 0.10 7.37
C ALA A 43 7.60 -0.44 7.72
N SER A 44 7.59 -1.40 8.64
CA SER A 44 6.34 -1.94 9.18
C SER A 44 5.54 -0.83 9.85
N ALA A 45 4.23 -0.83 9.62
CA ALA A 45 3.30 0.15 10.15
C ALA A 45 3.47 1.57 9.61
N ASP A 46 4.09 1.73 8.44
CA ASP A 46 4.11 3.03 7.76
C ASP A 46 2.68 3.49 7.48
N PRO A 47 2.39 4.80 7.59
CA PRO A 47 1.05 5.31 7.26
C PRO A 47 0.81 5.21 5.75
N PHE A 48 -0.34 4.66 5.38
CA PHE A 48 -0.68 4.41 3.99
C PHE A 48 -0.92 5.72 3.23
N GLY A 49 -0.21 5.89 2.11
CA GLY A 49 -0.33 7.07 1.26
C GLY A 49 -0.98 6.80 -0.09
N GLY A 50 -1.35 5.56 -0.37
CA GLY A 50 -1.93 5.13 -1.63
C GLY A 50 -1.05 4.13 -2.36
N ILE A 51 -1.57 3.62 -3.48
CA ILE A 51 -0.82 2.73 -4.38
C ILE A 51 -0.61 3.47 -5.68
N ALA A 52 0.62 3.52 -6.17
CA ALA A 52 0.97 4.27 -7.37
C ALA A 52 0.10 3.83 -8.56
N TRP A 53 -0.64 4.77 -9.13
CA TRP A 53 -1.50 4.53 -10.29
C TRP A 53 -0.84 4.94 -11.59
N GLU A 54 0.19 5.78 -11.51
CA GLU A 54 1.00 6.16 -12.66
C GLU A 54 2.48 6.01 -12.30
N GLU A 55 3.31 5.78 -13.30
CA GLU A 55 4.75 5.70 -13.10
C GLU A 55 5.31 7.09 -12.89
N HIS A 56 6.19 7.24 -11.91
CA HIS A 56 6.94 8.47 -11.69
C HIS A 56 8.39 8.22 -12.07
N THR A 57 8.86 8.92 -13.10
CA THR A 57 10.24 8.81 -13.59
C THR A 57 11.10 9.85 -12.88
N ALA A 58 12.25 9.41 -12.36
CA ALA A 58 13.14 10.29 -11.64
C ALA A 58 13.72 11.39 -12.52
N SER A 59 13.88 12.57 -11.95
CA SER A 59 14.64 13.69 -12.54
C SER A 59 14.05 14.26 -13.84
N GLU A 60 12.73 14.25 -13.96
CA GLU A 60 12.02 14.86 -15.08
C GLU A 60 11.30 16.16 -14.70
N GLY A 61 11.53 16.68 -13.50
CA GLY A 61 10.90 17.90 -13.02
C GLY A 61 9.47 17.72 -12.57
N ILE A 62 9.00 16.48 -12.43
CA ILE A 62 7.62 16.17 -12.01
C ILE A 62 7.63 15.92 -10.51
N THR A 63 6.83 16.70 -9.78
CA THR A 63 6.79 16.64 -8.31
C THR A 63 5.41 16.26 -7.77
N GLU A 64 4.55 15.73 -8.62
CA GLU A 64 3.24 15.19 -8.21
C GLU A 64 2.97 13.89 -8.93
N MET A 65 2.19 13.02 -8.29
CA MET A 65 1.76 11.77 -8.90
C MET A 65 0.38 11.38 -8.41
N THR A 66 -0.31 10.57 -9.19
CA THR A 66 -1.61 10.03 -8.83
C THR A 66 -1.44 8.70 -8.11
N VAL A 67 -2.10 8.56 -6.98
CA VAL A 67 -2.17 7.30 -6.25
C VAL A 67 -3.62 6.84 -6.15
N ALA A 68 -3.82 5.52 -6.10
CA ALA A 68 -5.13 4.92 -5.89
C ALA A 68 -5.33 4.72 -4.39
N MET A 69 -6.52 5.08 -3.89
CA MET A 69 -6.85 4.98 -2.47
C MET A 69 -7.78 3.82 -2.16
N ASN A 70 -8.30 3.15 -3.18
CA ASN A 70 -9.17 2.00 -3.01
C ASN A 70 -8.96 0.99 -4.13
N GLY A 71 -9.86 0.03 -4.25
CA GLY A 71 -9.79 -1.02 -5.26
C GLY A 71 -9.36 -2.34 -4.64
N ARG A 72 -9.27 -3.37 -5.49
CA ARG A 72 -8.85 -4.70 -5.05
C ARG A 72 -7.48 -4.99 -5.66
N TRP A 73 -6.54 -5.34 -4.83
CA TRP A 73 -5.14 -5.47 -5.21
C TRP A 73 -4.54 -6.77 -4.71
N GLN A 74 -3.63 -7.30 -5.48
CA GLN A 74 -2.83 -8.45 -5.10
C GLN A 74 -1.51 -7.94 -4.53
N ILE A 75 -1.24 -8.21 -3.25
CA ILE A 75 -0.10 -7.65 -2.53
C ILE A 75 0.68 -8.78 -1.85
N VAL A 76 1.99 -8.80 -2.02
CA VAL A 76 2.86 -9.76 -1.35
C VAL A 76 2.82 -9.51 0.16
N THR A 77 2.79 -10.58 0.95
CA THR A 77 2.75 -10.49 2.40
C THR A 77 4.13 -10.70 3.02
N THR A 78 4.28 -10.31 4.28
CA THR A 78 5.43 -10.74 5.09
C THR A 78 5.28 -12.23 5.42
N ALA A 79 6.29 -12.82 6.05
CA ALA A 79 6.31 -14.26 6.36
C ALA A 79 5.47 -14.59 7.61
N ALA A 80 4.25 -14.03 7.70
CA ALA A 80 3.35 -14.25 8.82
C ALA A 80 1.94 -14.52 8.30
N ALA A 81 1.17 -15.29 9.04
CA ALA A 81 -0.20 -15.64 8.67
C ALA A 81 -1.12 -14.43 8.71
N ILE A 82 -2.07 -14.38 7.78
CA ILE A 82 -3.17 -13.41 7.80
C ILE A 82 -4.47 -14.19 7.63
N PRO A 83 -5.28 -14.31 8.66
CA PRO A 83 -6.58 -14.99 8.53
C PRO A 83 -7.50 -14.22 7.59
N VAL A 84 -8.34 -14.94 6.86
CA VAL A 84 -9.30 -14.33 5.93
C VAL A 84 -10.20 -13.33 6.68
N GLY A 85 -10.42 -12.18 6.05
CA GLY A 85 -11.30 -11.15 6.60
C GLY A 85 -10.64 -10.17 7.56
N ASN A 86 -9.37 -10.37 7.89
CA ASN A 86 -8.67 -9.48 8.81
C ASN A 86 -8.08 -8.28 8.10
N SER A 87 -7.95 -7.18 8.81
CA SER A 87 -7.35 -5.97 8.25
C SER A 87 -5.85 -6.11 8.14
N VAL A 88 -5.27 -5.38 7.19
CA VAL A 88 -3.83 -5.39 6.91
C VAL A 88 -3.25 -3.99 6.99
N SER A 89 -1.97 -3.95 7.32
CA SER A 89 -1.16 -2.75 7.39
C SER A 89 0.08 -2.94 6.52
N ILE A 90 0.82 -1.87 6.27
CA ILE A 90 2.07 -1.98 5.53
C ILE A 90 3.05 -2.81 6.34
N GLY A 91 3.67 -3.81 5.72
CA GLY A 91 4.64 -4.69 6.36
C GLY A 91 6.09 -4.35 6.05
N GLY A 92 6.30 -3.43 5.12
CA GLY A 92 7.61 -3.03 4.63
C GLY A 92 7.47 -2.55 3.19
N ALA A 93 8.55 -2.59 2.42
CA ALA A 93 8.51 -2.19 1.01
C ALA A 93 7.59 -3.12 0.21
N ASP A 94 6.52 -2.58 -0.34
CA ASP A 94 5.56 -3.28 -1.20
C ASP A 94 4.97 -4.55 -0.59
N THR A 95 4.90 -4.63 0.74
CA THR A 95 4.31 -5.78 1.41
C THR A 95 3.24 -5.35 2.41
N CYS A 96 2.34 -6.28 2.73
CA CYS A 96 1.35 -6.08 3.77
C CYS A 96 1.49 -7.17 4.84
N ARG A 97 0.96 -6.90 6.02
CA ARG A 97 0.93 -7.83 7.14
C ARG A 97 -0.38 -7.71 7.90
N LEU A 98 -0.65 -8.69 8.75
CA LEU A 98 -1.81 -8.63 9.64
C LEU A 98 -1.70 -7.38 10.52
N SER A 99 -2.79 -6.62 10.60
CA SER A 99 -2.86 -5.46 11.50
C SER A 99 -2.88 -5.92 12.95
N THR A 100 -2.23 -5.13 13.81
CA THR A 100 -2.26 -5.33 15.26
C THR A 100 -3.26 -4.36 15.89
N GLU A 101 -3.51 -4.51 17.18
CA GLU A 101 -4.34 -3.56 17.92
C GLU A 101 -3.74 -2.15 17.86
N ALA A 102 -2.41 -2.05 17.95
CA ALA A 102 -1.71 -0.77 17.83
C ALA A 102 -1.97 -0.11 16.48
N ASP A 103 -1.99 -0.88 15.39
CA ASP A 103 -2.31 -0.35 14.05
C ASP A 103 -3.71 0.25 14.01
N THR A 104 -4.65 -0.38 14.68
CA THR A 104 -6.02 0.13 14.75
C THR A 104 -6.06 1.47 15.48
N ILE A 105 -5.34 1.58 16.58
CA ILE A 105 -5.31 2.79 17.40
C ILE A 105 -4.67 3.96 16.66
N VAL A 106 -3.55 3.72 15.96
CA VAL A 106 -2.83 4.79 15.25
C VAL A 106 -3.31 4.99 13.81
N GLY A 107 -4.25 4.17 13.34
CA GLY A 107 -4.85 4.36 12.02
C GLY A 107 -3.97 3.94 10.85
N THR A 108 -3.11 2.95 11.03
CA THR A 108 -2.22 2.51 9.96
C THR A 108 -2.75 1.33 9.14
N ARG A 109 -3.97 0.86 9.42
CA ARG A 109 -4.64 -0.13 8.57
C ARG A 109 -4.99 0.50 7.24
N PHE A 110 -4.88 -0.25 6.14
CA PHE A 110 -5.25 0.30 4.84
C PHE A 110 -6.19 -0.60 4.04
N GLY A 111 -6.44 -1.81 4.46
CA GLY A 111 -7.31 -2.69 3.72
C GLY A 111 -7.68 -3.95 4.48
N LYS A 112 -8.38 -4.85 3.79
CA LYS A 112 -8.90 -6.10 4.34
C LYS A 112 -8.46 -7.25 3.45
N CYS A 113 -7.90 -8.29 4.04
CA CYS A 113 -7.46 -9.47 3.32
C CYS A 113 -8.65 -10.37 3.00
N LEU A 114 -8.81 -10.73 1.73
CA LEU A 114 -9.96 -11.52 1.27
C LEU A 114 -9.64 -13.00 1.12
N ASN A 115 -8.39 -13.41 1.31
CA ASN A 115 -8.01 -14.82 1.25
C ASN A 115 -7.17 -15.20 2.46
N GLU A 116 -7.01 -16.49 2.66
CA GLU A 116 -6.25 -17.02 3.80
C GLU A 116 -4.75 -17.05 3.45
N ILE A 117 -3.91 -16.51 4.32
CA ILE A 117 -2.45 -16.54 4.17
C ILE A 117 -1.86 -17.39 5.29
N GLY A 118 -1.11 -18.42 4.92
CA GLY A 118 -0.45 -19.29 5.87
C GLY A 118 0.79 -18.65 6.51
N GLY A 119 1.37 -19.35 7.48
CA GLY A 119 2.48 -18.85 8.31
C GLY A 119 3.77 -18.54 7.57
N GLY A 120 3.95 -19.05 6.35
CA GLY A 120 5.11 -18.71 5.51
C GLY A 120 4.90 -17.49 4.63
N GLY A 121 3.75 -16.85 4.74
CA GLY A 121 3.41 -15.73 3.88
C GLY A 121 2.91 -16.18 2.51
N GLY A 122 2.65 -15.22 1.64
CA GLY A 122 2.16 -15.51 0.30
C GLY A 122 1.74 -14.22 -0.39
N THR A 123 0.69 -14.30 -1.19
CA THR A 123 0.13 -13.16 -1.90
C THR A 123 -1.31 -12.96 -1.45
N ALA A 124 -1.58 -11.81 -0.83
CA ALA A 124 -2.92 -11.48 -0.34
C ALA A 124 -3.71 -10.75 -1.41
N ILE A 125 -5.01 -11.06 -1.45
CA ILE A 125 -5.97 -10.25 -2.19
C ILE A 125 -6.54 -9.26 -1.18
N VAL A 126 -6.24 -7.98 -1.37
CA VAL A 126 -6.58 -6.94 -0.41
C VAL A 126 -7.60 -5.99 -1.01
N GLU A 127 -8.70 -5.79 -0.29
CA GLU A 127 -9.64 -4.73 -0.62
C GLU A 127 -9.18 -3.47 0.11
N VAL A 128 -8.53 -2.58 -0.64
CA VAL A 128 -7.94 -1.35 -0.11
C VAL A 128 -9.04 -0.33 0.14
N GLY A 129 -8.92 0.39 1.24
CA GLY A 129 -9.93 1.38 1.65
C GLY A 129 -11.01 0.81 2.56
N GLN A 130 -11.00 -0.49 2.84
CA GLN A 130 -11.91 -1.11 3.80
C GLN A 130 -11.34 -0.96 5.20
N LEU A 131 -11.80 0.03 5.92
CA LEU A 131 -11.31 0.39 7.24
C LEU A 131 -12.28 -0.07 8.35
N ILE A 132 -12.51 -1.30 8.40
CA ILE A 132 -13.46 -1.80 9.37
C ILE A 132 -12.79 -2.20 10.66
#